data_4aa4ed84c745e27d5fdbb05a39c8366a
#
_entry.id   4aa4ed84c745e27d5fdbb05a39c8366a
#
_cell.length_a   1.000
_cell.length_b   1.000
_cell.length_c   1.000
_cell.angle_alpha   90.00
_cell.angle_beta   90.00
_cell.angle_gamma   90.00
#
_symmetry.space_group_name_H-M   'P 1'
#
loop_
_entity.id
_entity.type
_entity.pdbx_description
1 polymer ?
#
loop_
_entity_poly.entity_id
_entity_poly.type
_entity_poly.pdbx_seq_one_letter_code
_entity_poly.pdbx_strand_id
1 'polypeptide(L)'
;KVKDLSVSDQQMLVIARILAQDTEVIVLDEPTARLGYHEIEELLAYIKYLKSEGKSIIYISHRLEEIFQISDDIMVLRDGCLVGTRPASEMDEKSLIHMMVNRDVEFTDEFVQGRKPGDVVLKVENLSRSALVSDVSFELRAGEVLGFFGLVGAGRTETIRSVLGIDKKVSGDVYMNGEKMDFRSIRDSISAGIVLVPEERRQQGLV
;
A
#
# COMPACT_ATOMS: atom_id res chain seq x y z
N LYS A 1 10.00 15.93 -19.07
CA LYS A 1 9.12 15.09 -19.92
C LYS A 1 8.22 14.27 -19.01
N VAL A 2 7.04 13.81 -19.49
CA VAL A 2 6.10 13.00 -18.66
C VAL A 2 6.80 11.78 -18.03
N LYS A 3 7.70 11.15 -18.75
CA LYS A 3 8.49 10.01 -18.25
C LYS A 3 9.45 10.34 -17.08
N ASP A 4 9.69 11.60 -16.84
CA ASP A 4 10.62 12.08 -15.79
C ASP A 4 9.85 12.49 -14.52
N LEU A 5 8.52 12.39 -14.54
CA LEU A 5 7.63 12.61 -13.40
C LEU A 5 7.62 11.40 -12.47
N SER A 6 7.27 11.62 -11.21
CA SER A 6 6.97 10.53 -10.28
C SER A 6 5.78 9.68 -10.76
N VAL A 7 5.61 8.49 -10.24
CA VAL A 7 4.49 7.62 -10.62
C VAL A 7 3.15 8.26 -10.22
N SER A 8 3.08 8.93 -9.08
CA SER A 8 1.88 9.66 -8.65
C SER A 8 1.58 10.85 -9.54
N ASP A 9 2.59 11.65 -9.92
CA ASP A 9 2.41 12.77 -10.86
C ASP A 9 1.92 12.31 -12.24
N GLN A 10 2.44 11.16 -12.74
CA GLN A 10 1.98 10.57 -13.98
C GLN A 10 0.50 10.16 -13.89
N GLN A 11 0.10 9.57 -12.76
CA GLN A 11 -1.29 9.19 -12.51
C GLN A 11 -2.19 10.42 -12.45
N MET A 12 -1.79 11.45 -11.71
CA MET A 12 -2.51 12.72 -11.63
C MET A 12 -2.65 13.39 -13.00
N LEU A 13 -1.63 13.34 -13.84
CA LEU A 13 -1.68 13.89 -15.20
C LEU A 13 -2.68 13.14 -16.08
N VAL A 14 -2.77 11.81 -15.97
CA VAL A 14 -3.77 11.00 -16.70
C VAL A 14 -5.18 11.37 -16.25
N ILE A 15 -5.40 11.48 -14.94
CA ILE A 15 -6.67 11.89 -14.35
C ILE A 15 -7.04 13.30 -14.85
N ALA A 16 -6.15 14.27 -14.73
CA ALA A 16 -6.36 15.65 -15.18
C ALA A 16 -6.70 15.72 -16.67
N ARG A 17 -6.06 14.90 -17.51
CA ARG A 17 -6.36 14.80 -18.95
C ARG A 17 -7.77 14.29 -19.21
N ILE A 18 -8.22 13.30 -18.45
CA ILE A 18 -9.60 12.74 -18.61
C ILE A 18 -10.62 13.78 -18.14
N LEU A 19 -10.36 14.41 -17.00
CA LEU A 19 -11.25 15.39 -16.40
C LEU A 19 -11.34 16.70 -17.20
N ALA A 20 -10.34 17.01 -18.01
CA ALA A 20 -10.37 18.14 -18.93
C ALA A 20 -11.28 17.93 -20.16
N GLN A 21 -11.80 16.70 -20.37
CA GLN A 21 -12.76 16.41 -21.42
C GLN A 21 -14.17 16.74 -20.92
N ASP A 22 -14.95 17.45 -21.76
CA ASP A 22 -16.35 17.75 -21.44
C ASP A 22 -17.22 16.53 -21.68
N THR A 23 -17.22 15.60 -20.70
CA THR A 23 -17.99 14.36 -20.74
C THR A 23 -19.11 14.40 -19.70
N GLU A 24 -20.23 13.75 -19.97
CA GLU A 24 -21.34 13.60 -19.00
C GLU A 24 -21.07 12.48 -17.99
N VAL A 25 -20.39 11.42 -18.41
CA VAL A 25 -20.09 10.25 -17.59
C VAL A 25 -18.59 10.03 -17.53
N ILE A 26 -18.07 9.87 -16.33
CA ILE A 26 -16.65 9.61 -16.05
C ILE A 26 -16.53 8.26 -15.35
N VAL A 27 -15.65 7.39 -15.85
CA VAL A 27 -15.34 6.10 -15.21
C VAL A 27 -13.91 6.16 -14.67
N LEU A 28 -13.75 5.94 -13.39
CA LEU A 28 -12.46 5.89 -12.68
C LEU A 28 -12.26 4.49 -12.11
N ASP A 29 -11.27 3.77 -12.62
CA ASP A 29 -10.93 2.42 -12.19
C ASP A 29 -9.62 2.46 -11.39
N GLU A 30 -9.72 2.18 -10.07
CA GLU A 30 -8.63 2.22 -9.09
C GLU A 30 -7.72 3.47 -9.22
N PRO A 31 -8.30 4.69 -9.28
CA PRO A 31 -7.51 5.87 -9.62
C PRO A 31 -6.47 6.22 -8.55
N THR A 32 -6.67 5.76 -7.33
CA THR A 32 -5.84 6.08 -6.15
C THR A 32 -4.73 5.06 -5.88
N ALA A 33 -4.64 3.98 -6.65
CA ALA A 33 -3.73 2.86 -6.39
C ALA A 33 -2.24 3.26 -6.26
N ARG A 34 -1.85 4.41 -6.84
CA ARG A 34 -0.46 4.90 -6.84
C ARG A 34 -0.31 6.31 -6.26
N LEU A 35 -1.36 6.82 -5.65
CA LEU A 35 -1.39 8.16 -5.05
C LEU A 35 -1.04 8.10 -3.56
N GLY A 36 -0.40 9.16 -3.07
CA GLY A 36 -0.25 9.40 -1.65
C GLY A 36 -1.54 9.95 -1.02
N TYR A 37 -1.55 10.03 0.30
CA TYR A 37 -2.74 10.48 1.03
C TYR A 37 -3.23 11.86 0.60
N HIS A 38 -2.32 12.80 0.39
CA HIS A 38 -2.66 14.17 -0.01
C HIS A 38 -3.30 14.22 -1.40
N GLU A 39 -2.70 13.53 -2.37
CA GLU A 39 -3.24 13.45 -3.73
C GLU A 39 -4.60 12.74 -3.78
N ILE A 40 -4.83 11.76 -2.89
CA ILE A 40 -6.13 11.10 -2.76
C ILE A 40 -7.19 12.09 -2.30
N GLU A 41 -6.93 12.85 -1.25
CA GLU A 41 -7.86 13.86 -0.73
C GLU A 41 -8.19 14.93 -1.79
N GLU A 42 -7.18 15.39 -2.54
CA GLU A 42 -7.38 16.33 -3.65
C GLU A 42 -8.26 15.73 -4.75
N LEU A 43 -8.02 14.47 -5.14
CA LEU A 43 -8.83 13.78 -6.15
C LEU A 43 -10.27 13.62 -5.69
N LEU A 44 -10.49 13.15 -4.45
CA LEU A 44 -11.84 12.97 -3.91
C LEU A 44 -12.60 14.30 -3.78
N ALA A 45 -11.91 15.38 -3.39
CA ALA A 45 -12.50 16.72 -3.38
C ALA A 45 -12.91 17.18 -4.79
N TYR A 46 -12.07 16.89 -5.80
CA TYR A 46 -12.36 17.23 -7.18
C TYR A 46 -13.52 16.39 -7.76
N ILE A 47 -13.62 15.11 -7.39
CA ILE A 47 -14.77 14.26 -7.76
C ILE A 47 -16.07 14.82 -7.19
N LYS A 48 -16.08 15.29 -5.92
CA LYS A 48 -17.23 15.96 -5.31
C LYS A 48 -17.62 17.24 -6.05
N TYR A 49 -16.62 18.01 -6.48
CA TYR A 49 -16.85 19.20 -7.30
C TYR A 49 -17.50 18.84 -8.65
N LEU A 50 -16.99 17.85 -9.39
CA LEU A 50 -17.57 17.41 -10.66
C LEU A 50 -19.01 16.91 -10.50
N LYS A 51 -19.29 16.19 -9.42
CA LYS A 51 -20.65 15.79 -9.05
C LYS A 51 -21.55 17.00 -8.86
N SER A 52 -21.08 18.07 -8.20
CA SER A 52 -21.85 19.30 -8.02
C SER A 52 -22.12 20.06 -9.33
N GLU A 53 -21.26 19.89 -10.32
CA GLU A 53 -21.43 20.39 -11.71
C GLU A 53 -22.35 19.49 -12.56
N GLY A 54 -22.95 18.45 -11.96
CA GLY A 54 -23.92 17.57 -12.63
C GLY A 54 -23.30 16.43 -13.43
N LYS A 55 -22.00 16.14 -13.31
CA LYS A 55 -21.36 15.00 -13.94
C LYS A 55 -21.71 13.71 -13.21
N SER A 56 -21.92 12.63 -13.96
CA SER A 56 -22.14 11.27 -13.41
C SER A 56 -20.82 10.52 -13.34
N ILE A 57 -20.55 9.84 -12.22
CA ILE A 57 -19.25 9.21 -11.97
C ILE A 57 -19.45 7.76 -11.57
N ILE A 58 -18.75 6.84 -12.25
CA ILE A 58 -18.56 5.46 -11.80
C ILE A 58 -17.17 5.37 -11.21
N TYR A 59 -17.10 5.07 -9.92
CA TYR A 59 -15.85 4.96 -9.18
C TYR A 59 -15.63 3.53 -8.72
N ILE A 60 -14.57 2.91 -9.19
CA ILE A 60 -14.21 1.53 -8.86
C ILE A 60 -13.01 1.57 -7.92
N SER A 61 -13.17 1.02 -6.73
CA SER A 61 -12.10 0.90 -5.73
C SER A 61 -12.39 -0.27 -4.79
N HIS A 62 -11.31 -0.81 -4.20
CA HIS A 62 -11.38 -1.75 -3.08
C HIS A 62 -11.12 -1.06 -1.73
N ARG A 63 -10.93 0.26 -1.73
CA ARG A 63 -10.68 1.08 -0.54
C ARG A 63 -11.99 1.62 -0.01
N LEU A 64 -12.47 1.02 1.07
CA LEU A 64 -13.78 1.31 1.65
C LEU A 64 -13.94 2.77 2.05
N GLU A 65 -12.89 3.38 2.64
CA GLU A 65 -12.87 4.77 3.06
C GLU A 65 -13.21 5.73 1.91
N GLU A 66 -12.65 5.49 0.72
CA GLU A 66 -12.93 6.30 -0.47
C GLU A 66 -14.38 6.15 -0.92
N ILE A 67 -14.86 4.90 -0.99
CA ILE A 67 -16.23 4.59 -1.40
C ILE A 67 -17.25 5.29 -0.49
N PHE A 68 -17.11 5.17 0.83
CA PHE A 68 -18.04 5.85 1.77
C PHE A 68 -17.94 7.38 1.72
N GLN A 69 -16.80 7.92 1.32
CA GLN A 69 -16.59 9.37 1.29
C GLN A 69 -17.28 10.05 0.11
N ILE A 70 -17.46 9.37 -1.04
CA ILE A 70 -17.90 10.02 -2.29
C ILE A 70 -19.16 9.43 -2.91
N SER A 71 -19.52 8.16 -2.60
CA SER A 71 -20.58 7.45 -3.31
C SER A 71 -21.97 7.81 -2.77
N ASP A 72 -22.95 7.86 -3.66
CA ASP A 72 -24.39 7.90 -3.30
C ASP A 72 -24.90 6.47 -3.14
N ASP A 73 -24.63 5.61 -4.12
CA ASP A 73 -24.98 4.20 -4.13
C ASP A 73 -23.72 3.34 -4.24
N ILE A 74 -23.71 2.22 -3.55
CA ILE A 74 -22.62 1.25 -3.59
C ILE A 74 -23.13 -0.04 -4.22
N MET A 75 -22.51 -0.44 -5.33
CA MET A 75 -22.74 -1.70 -6.01
C MET A 75 -21.62 -2.68 -5.65
N VAL A 76 -21.96 -3.83 -5.12
CA VAL A 76 -20.99 -4.87 -4.78
C VAL A 76 -21.01 -5.98 -5.82
N LEU A 77 -19.83 -6.24 -6.39
CA LEU A 77 -19.58 -7.35 -7.30
C LEU A 77 -18.68 -8.39 -6.62
N ARG A 78 -18.98 -9.66 -6.84
CA ARG A 78 -18.17 -10.79 -6.39
C ARG A 78 -18.16 -11.88 -7.45
N ASP A 79 -16.98 -12.35 -7.84
CA ASP A 79 -16.80 -13.39 -8.87
C ASP A 79 -17.54 -13.07 -10.19
N GLY A 80 -17.59 -11.79 -10.56
CA GLY A 80 -18.28 -11.30 -11.74
C GLY A 80 -19.80 -11.20 -11.62
N CYS A 81 -20.38 -11.51 -10.45
CA CYS A 81 -21.82 -11.45 -10.20
C CYS A 81 -22.19 -10.28 -9.30
N LEU A 82 -23.33 -9.66 -9.58
CA LEU A 82 -23.93 -8.65 -8.71
C LEU A 82 -24.41 -9.28 -7.40
N VAL A 83 -23.86 -8.83 -6.27
CA VAL A 83 -24.32 -9.22 -4.93
C VAL A 83 -25.47 -8.33 -4.47
N GLY A 84 -25.38 -7.03 -4.75
CA GLY A 84 -26.43 -6.08 -4.45
C GLY A 84 -25.99 -4.65 -4.68
N THR A 85 -26.98 -3.73 -4.70
CA THR A 85 -26.76 -2.27 -4.73
C THR A 85 -27.55 -1.65 -3.59
N ARG A 86 -26.95 -0.73 -2.85
CA ARG A 86 -27.60 -0.02 -1.74
C ARG A 86 -27.09 1.41 -1.64
N PRO A 87 -27.90 2.34 -1.13
CA PRO A 87 -27.44 3.68 -0.76
C PRO A 87 -26.26 3.61 0.24
N ALA A 88 -25.24 4.42 0.02
CA ALA A 88 -24.09 4.48 0.93
C ALA A 88 -24.49 4.87 2.36
N SER A 89 -25.53 5.68 2.50
CA SER A 89 -26.07 6.11 3.80
C SER A 89 -26.71 4.98 4.62
N GLU A 90 -27.07 3.86 3.97
CA GLU A 90 -27.69 2.69 4.60
C GLU A 90 -26.71 1.54 4.83
N MET A 91 -25.43 1.76 4.53
CA MET A 91 -24.37 0.75 4.66
C MET A 91 -23.33 1.17 5.69
N ASP A 92 -22.84 0.18 6.40
CA ASP A 92 -21.63 0.27 7.20
C ASP A 92 -20.50 -0.60 6.61
N GLU A 93 -19.29 -0.38 7.09
CA GLU A 93 -18.11 -1.12 6.63
C GLU A 93 -18.24 -2.63 6.80
N LYS A 94 -18.85 -3.08 7.92
CA LYS A 94 -19.05 -4.50 8.20
C LYS A 94 -20.00 -5.16 7.20
N SER A 95 -21.13 -4.51 6.92
CA SER A 95 -22.10 -4.97 5.92
C SER A 95 -21.48 -5.05 4.53
N LEU A 96 -20.69 -4.05 4.17
CA LEU A 96 -20.00 -4.01 2.87
C LEU A 96 -18.99 -5.15 2.75
N ILE A 97 -18.14 -5.35 3.77
CA ILE A 97 -17.19 -6.47 3.83
C ILE A 97 -17.93 -7.82 3.76
N HIS A 98 -19.02 -7.99 4.51
CA HIS A 98 -19.81 -9.22 4.46
C HIS A 98 -20.33 -9.50 3.03
N MET A 99 -20.84 -8.49 2.32
CA MET A 99 -21.27 -8.62 0.92
C MET A 99 -20.11 -9.02 -0.01
N MET A 100 -18.92 -8.49 0.21
CA MET A 100 -17.73 -8.77 -0.61
C MET A 100 -17.20 -10.19 -0.40
N VAL A 101 -17.13 -10.67 0.84
CA VAL A 101 -16.39 -11.89 1.20
C VAL A 101 -17.33 -13.10 1.45
N ASN A 102 -18.61 -12.88 1.72
CA ASN A 102 -19.61 -13.90 2.10
C ASN A 102 -19.17 -14.75 3.31
N ARG A 103 -18.42 -14.17 4.21
CA ARG A 103 -18.04 -14.76 5.50
C ARG A 103 -18.16 -13.67 6.54
N ASP A 104 -18.65 -14.04 7.71
CA ASP A 104 -18.44 -13.23 8.90
C ASP A 104 -16.94 -13.22 9.14
N VAL A 105 -16.29 -12.11 8.78
CA VAL A 105 -14.91 -11.88 9.18
C VAL A 105 -14.99 -11.51 10.65
N GLU A 106 -15.10 -12.51 11.50
CA GLU A 106 -14.74 -12.34 12.87
C GLU A 106 -13.24 -12.03 12.85
N PHE A 107 -12.91 -10.77 13.07
CA PHE A 107 -11.58 -10.41 13.54
C PHE A 107 -11.47 -11.03 14.94
N THR A 108 -11.24 -12.32 14.99
CA THR A 108 -10.97 -12.99 16.25
C THR A 108 -9.59 -12.54 16.67
N ASP A 109 -9.54 -11.84 17.80
CA ASP A 109 -8.29 -11.56 18.54
C ASP A 109 -7.52 -12.85 18.92
N GLU A 110 -8.03 -14.01 18.52
CA GLU A 110 -7.43 -15.31 18.79
C GLU A 110 -6.04 -15.49 18.14
N PHE A 111 -5.75 -14.78 17.04
CA PHE A 111 -4.40 -14.80 16.45
C PHE A 111 -3.35 -14.04 17.28
N VAL A 112 -3.79 -13.19 18.20
CA VAL A 112 -2.88 -12.38 19.05
C VAL A 112 -2.61 -13.04 20.39
N GLN A 113 -3.40 -14.07 20.77
CA GLN A 113 -3.25 -14.72 22.07
C GLN A 113 -2.10 -15.75 22.07
N GLY A 114 -0.96 -15.36 22.65
CA GLY A 114 -0.18 -16.28 23.44
C GLY A 114 1.21 -16.67 23.01
N ARG A 115 1.80 -16.21 21.91
CA ARG A 115 3.24 -16.39 21.72
C ARG A 115 4.00 -15.14 22.15
N LYS A 116 4.73 -15.24 23.25
CA LYS A 116 5.75 -14.23 23.57
C LYS A 116 6.78 -14.25 22.45
N PRO A 117 7.18 -13.09 21.90
CA PRO A 117 8.28 -13.02 20.96
C PRO A 117 9.53 -13.74 21.53
N GLY A 118 10.17 -14.52 20.69
CA GLY A 118 11.39 -15.23 21.06
C GLY A 118 12.63 -14.35 21.03
N ASP A 119 13.79 -14.97 20.77
CA ASP A 119 15.07 -14.26 20.65
C ASP A 119 15.08 -13.34 19.42
N VAL A 120 15.97 -12.34 19.44
CA VAL A 120 16.19 -11.44 18.31
C VAL A 120 16.82 -12.21 17.16
N VAL A 121 16.11 -12.28 16.04
CA VAL A 121 16.56 -12.97 14.81
C VAL A 121 17.16 -12.02 13.78
N LEU A 122 16.70 -10.76 13.73
CA LEU A 122 17.27 -9.71 12.89
C LEU A 122 17.43 -8.45 13.73
N LYS A 123 18.59 -7.83 13.65
CA LYS A 123 18.87 -6.54 14.28
C LYS A 123 19.54 -5.64 13.25
N VAL A 124 19.07 -4.40 13.17
CA VAL A 124 19.61 -3.36 12.30
C VAL A 124 20.01 -2.19 13.19
N GLU A 125 21.22 -1.68 13.01
CA GLU A 125 21.77 -0.58 13.80
C GLU A 125 22.26 0.55 12.91
N ASN A 126 21.77 1.77 13.17
CA ASN A 126 22.22 3.05 12.57
C ASN A 126 22.30 3.01 11.03
N LEU A 127 21.35 2.30 10.38
CA LEU A 127 21.32 2.16 8.94
C LEU A 127 21.06 3.50 8.27
N SER A 128 21.97 3.88 7.37
CA SER A 128 21.81 5.09 6.56
C SER A 128 22.16 4.80 5.11
N ARG A 129 21.36 5.36 4.18
CA ARG A 129 21.57 5.25 2.73
C ARG A 129 21.57 6.60 2.05
N SER A 130 20.62 7.46 2.40
CA SER A 130 20.37 8.76 1.77
C SER A 130 19.60 9.66 2.74
N ALA A 131 19.16 10.83 2.27
CA ALA A 131 18.25 11.68 3.06
C ALA A 131 16.92 10.98 3.45
N LEU A 132 16.50 9.96 2.67
CA LEU A 132 15.27 9.20 2.94
C LEU A 132 15.45 8.07 3.96
N VAL A 133 16.68 7.59 4.17
CA VAL A 133 17.01 6.55 5.13
C VAL A 133 18.20 7.04 5.95
N SER A 134 17.95 7.49 7.15
CA SER A 134 18.95 8.08 8.04
C SER A 134 18.78 7.55 9.45
N ASP A 135 19.82 6.91 9.96
CA ASP A 135 19.93 6.42 11.34
C ASP A 135 18.79 5.49 11.78
N VAL A 136 18.39 4.57 10.90
CA VAL A 136 17.31 3.63 11.17
C VAL A 136 17.84 2.43 11.95
N SER A 137 17.22 2.15 13.12
CA SER A 137 17.54 1.00 13.95
C SER A 137 16.25 0.28 14.35
N PHE A 138 16.27 -1.05 14.30
CA PHE A 138 15.15 -1.88 14.76
C PHE A 138 15.61 -3.30 15.05
N GLU A 139 14.76 -4.05 15.76
CA GLU A 139 14.93 -5.47 16.02
C GLU A 139 13.68 -6.23 15.59
N LEU A 140 13.85 -7.46 15.12
CA LEU A 140 12.78 -8.41 14.84
C LEU A 140 13.06 -9.70 15.63
N ARG A 141 12.04 -10.19 16.32
CA ARG A 141 12.13 -11.39 17.16
C ARG A 141 11.50 -12.61 16.49
N ALA A 142 11.90 -13.77 16.88
CA ALA A 142 11.30 -15.01 16.41
C ALA A 142 9.80 -15.06 16.75
N GLY A 143 8.97 -15.30 15.72
CA GLY A 143 7.51 -15.33 15.82
C GLY A 143 6.82 -13.97 15.91
N GLU A 144 7.56 -12.87 15.69
CA GLU A 144 7.05 -11.51 15.64
C GLU A 144 6.69 -11.10 14.20
N VAL A 145 5.67 -10.26 14.06
CA VAL A 145 5.38 -9.49 12.85
C VAL A 145 5.65 -8.02 13.12
N LEU A 146 6.73 -7.48 12.56
CA LEU A 146 7.08 -6.07 12.69
C LEU A 146 6.47 -5.26 11.54
N GLY A 147 5.53 -4.37 11.83
CA GLY A 147 4.90 -3.49 10.86
C GLY A 147 5.71 -2.23 10.59
N PHE A 148 5.96 -1.92 9.31
CA PHE A 148 6.53 -0.64 8.87
C PHE A 148 5.41 0.25 8.34
N PHE A 149 5.14 1.36 9.01
CA PHE A 149 4.12 2.32 8.61
C PHE A 149 4.75 3.67 8.26
N GLY A 150 4.15 4.40 7.31
CA GLY A 150 4.59 5.73 6.89
C GLY A 150 3.98 6.13 5.55
N LEU A 151 4.04 7.42 5.23
CA LEU A 151 3.55 7.98 3.96
C LEU A 151 4.34 7.46 2.76
N VAL A 152 3.81 7.67 1.55
CA VAL A 152 4.53 7.42 0.29
C VAL A 152 5.83 8.24 0.31
N GLY A 153 6.95 7.60 -0.03
CA GLY A 153 8.27 8.24 0.01
C GLY A 153 8.93 8.30 1.41
N ALA A 154 8.34 7.70 2.44
CA ALA A 154 8.92 7.67 3.81
C ALA A 154 10.16 6.76 3.95
N GLY A 155 10.64 6.12 2.89
CA GLY A 155 11.86 5.31 2.93
C GLY A 155 11.68 3.87 3.43
N ARG A 156 10.44 3.37 3.57
CA ARG A 156 10.16 2.00 4.07
C ARG A 156 10.80 0.93 3.20
N THR A 157 10.51 0.97 1.90
CA THR A 157 11.04 0.02 0.91
C THR A 157 12.54 0.15 0.78
N GLU A 158 13.06 1.37 0.75
CA GLU A 158 14.49 1.68 0.66
C GLU A 158 15.25 1.15 1.88
N THR A 159 14.66 1.22 3.07
CA THR A 159 15.23 0.65 4.29
C THR A 159 15.41 -0.85 4.15
N ILE A 160 14.35 -1.58 3.81
CA ILE A 160 14.41 -3.04 3.66
C ILE A 160 15.34 -3.45 2.52
N ARG A 161 15.32 -2.76 1.38
CA ARG A 161 16.24 -3.03 0.26
C ARG A 161 17.71 -2.84 0.66
N SER A 162 17.99 -1.85 1.52
CA SER A 162 19.35 -1.62 2.05
C SER A 162 19.77 -2.69 3.05
N VAL A 163 18.85 -3.18 3.89
CA VAL A 163 19.11 -4.32 4.80
C VAL A 163 19.50 -5.56 3.99
N LEU A 164 18.81 -5.81 2.87
CA LEU A 164 18.99 -7.00 2.03
C LEU A 164 20.16 -6.90 1.03
N GLY A 165 20.89 -5.79 1.02
CA GLY A 165 21.99 -5.58 0.08
C GLY A 165 21.57 -5.38 -1.38
N ILE A 166 20.29 -5.10 -1.63
CA ILE A 166 19.78 -4.72 -2.97
C ILE A 166 20.24 -3.29 -3.28
N ASP A 167 20.09 -2.42 -2.31
CA ASP A 167 20.56 -1.03 -2.40
C ASP A 167 21.77 -0.84 -1.49
N LYS A 168 22.77 -0.10 -2.00
CA LYS A 168 24.00 0.15 -1.25
C LYS A 168 23.71 1.10 -0.07
N LYS A 169 24.02 0.67 1.13
CA LYS A 169 23.99 1.51 2.34
C LYS A 169 25.25 2.37 2.44
N VAL A 170 25.14 3.49 3.12
CA VAL A 170 26.29 4.40 3.43
C VAL A 170 26.92 3.97 4.76
N SER A 171 26.11 3.64 5.77
CA SER A 171 26.54 3.19 7.08
C SER A 171 25.51 2.27 7.72
N GLY A 172 25.85 1.75 8.90
CA GLY A 172 25.00 0.90 9.71
C GLY A 172 25.28 -0.59 9.53
N ASP A 173 24.87 -1.34 10.52
CA ASP A 173 25.13 -2.76 10.63
C ASP A 173 23.86 -3.59 10.64
N VAL A 174 23.94 -4.79 10.09
CA VAL A 174 22.86 -5.78 10.08
C VAL A 174 23.38 -7.04 10.78
N TYR A 175 22.59 -7.56 11.69
CA TYR A 175 22.90 -8.79 12.40
C TYR A 175 21.77 -9.79 12.23
N MET A 176 22.10 -11.05 12.00
CA MET A 176 21.16 -12.15 11.94
C MET A 176 21.56 -13.21 12.97
N ASN A 177 20.66 -13.54 13.89
CA ASN A 177 20.92 -14.46 15.01
C ASN A 177 22.18 -14.08 15.83
N GLY A 178 22.46 -12.76 15.98
CA GLY A 178 23.63 -12.24 16.67
C GLY A 178 24.91 -12.15 15.84
N GLU A 179 24.95 -12.70 14.64
CA GLU A 179 26.09 -12.63 13.73
C GLU A 179 25.98 -11.43 12.79
N LYS A 180 27.06 -10.68 12.62
CA LYS A 180 27.11 -9.52 11.72
C LYS A 180 27.10 -9.98 10.26
N MET A 181 26.17 -9.43 9.46
CA MET A 181 26.00 -9.74 8.06
C MET A 181 26.45 -8.59 7.16
N ASP A 182 27.06 -8.91 6.03
CA ASP A 182 27.43 -7.98 4.97
C ASP A 182 26.78 -8.43 3.67
N PHE A 183 25.46 -8.19 3.55
CA PHE A 183 24.73 -8.50 2.32
C PHE A 183 25.12 -7.54 1.20
N ARG A 184 25.65 -8.05 0.12
CA ARG A 184 26.06 -7.29 -1.09
C ARG A 184 25.13 -7.52 -2.27
N SER A 185 24.23 -8.49 -2.14
CA SER A 185 23.24 -8.84 -3.15
C SER A 185 22.03 -9.51 -2.52
N ILE A 186 20.91 -9.53 -3.25
CA ILE A 186 19.71 -10.28 -2.84
C ILE A 186 19.99 -11.79 -2.66
N ARG A 187 20.98 -12.33 -3.37
CA ARG A 187 21.36 -13.75 -3.22
C ARG A 187 21.97 -14.04 -1.86
N ASP A 188 22.73 -13.12 -1.31
CA ASP A 188 23.33 -13.26 0.02
C ASP A 188 22.25 -13.30 1.09
N SER A 189 21.26 -12.42 1.01
CA SER A 189 20.14 -12.41 1.95
C SER A 189 19.25 -13.65 1.82
N ILE A 190 18.99 -14.12 0.61
CA ILE A 190 18.25 -15.38 0.37
C ILE A 190 19.02 -16.57 0.96
N SER A 191 20.34 -16.64 0.76
CA SER A 191 21.17 -17.70 1.33
C SER A 191 21.19 -17.69 2.86
N ALA A 192 21.05 -16.52 3.46
CA ALA A 192 20.90 -16.34 4.90
C ALA A 192 19.46 -16.58 5.42
N GLY A 193 18.50 -16.87 4.53
CA GLY A 193 17.13 -17.19 4.90
C GLY A 193 16.17 -15.99 4.92
N ILE A 194 16.54 -14.84 4.33
CA ILE A 194 15.67 -13.67 4.22
C ILE A 194 15.21 -13.51 2.78
N VAL A 195 13.89 -13.43 2.56
CA VAL A 195 13.30 -13.24 1.23
C VAL A 195 12.46 -11.97 1.20
N LEU A 196 12.41 -11.31 0.07
CA LEU A 196 11.58 -10.13 -0.19
C LEU A 196 10.50 -10.47 -1.21
N VAL A 197 9.24 -10.18 -0.86
CA VAL A 197 8.15 -10.12 -1.83
C VAL A 197 8.01 -8.65 -2.26
N PRO A 198 8.41 -8.29 -3.48
CA PRO A 198 8.45 -6.88 -3.90
C PRO A 198 7.06 -6.35 -4.22
N GLU A 199 6.89 -5.03 -4.14
CA GLU A 199 5.67 -4.33 -4.54
C GLU A 199 5.43 -4.46 -6.07
N GLU A 200 6.46 -4.22 -6.88
CA GLU A 200 6.38 -4.34 -8.34
C GLU A 200 6.64 -5.77 -8.83
N ARG A 201 5.58 -6.56 -8.92
CA ARG A 201 5.65 -7.98 -9.29
C ARG A 201 6.19 -8.19 -10.71
N ARG A 202 5.83 -7.33 -11.68
CA ARG A 202 6.20 -7.51 -13.10
C ARG A 202 7.69 -7.26 -13.37
N GLN A 203 8.29 -6.32 -12.66
CA GLN A 203 9.70 -5.95 -12.90
C GLN A 203 10.67 -6.63 -11.93
N GLN A 204 10.21 -6.99 -10.73
CA GLN A 204 11.07 -7.44 -9.64
C GLN A 204 10.72 -8.83 -9.09
N GLY A 205 9.53 -9.35 -9.35
CA GLY A 205 9.02 -10.56 -8.72
C GLY A 205 8.73 -11.73 -9.67
N LEU A 206 8.70 -11.51 -10.99
CA LEU A 206 8.47 -12.55 -11.99
C LEU A 206 9.69 -12.63 -12.91
N VAL A 207 10.20 -13.82 -13.10
CA VAL A 207 11.30 -14.16 -14.02
C VAL A 207 10.70 -14.59 -15.36
#